data_7b3664319f454250e399917276421cf3
#
_entry.id   7b3664319f454250e399917276421cf3
#
_cell.length_a   1.000
_cell.length_b   1.000
_cell.length_c   1.000
_cell.angle_alpha   90.00
_cell.angle_beta   90.00
_cell.angle_gamma   90.00
#
_symmetry.space_group_name_H-M   'P 1'
#
loop_
_entity.id
_entity.type
_entity.pdbx_description
1 polymer ?
#
loop_
_entity_poly.entity_id
_entity_poly.type
_entity_poly.pdbx_seq_one_letter_code
_entity_poly.pdbx_strand_id
1 'polypeptide(L)'
;GSEMCIRDRLRAVMARAYASRDAIEAHGERLRERLDFSRAAGSGRREVENRLVIMEGWATQETSARVDELLEEYPDVVYFKEKPTPQDDTPVVLKNNRFVNPFEVIGQFYALPKYGTMDLTAFFGPFYMIFFGFCLGDAGYGLILVLASFFLRRKKTTAMKQIANLTLLCGLASVLFGFLAGSFFGVQLAGVKMFAGMREKFFDTDMLFTLSLGLGLVQIIFCLLYTSDAAD
;
A
#
# COMPACT_ATOMS: atom_id res chain seq x y z
N GLY A 1 -19.49 43.27 -16.78
CA GLY A 1 -19.23 43.60 -15.36
C GLY A 1 -19.64 42.55 -14.34
N SER A 2 -20.71 41.76 -14.58
CA SER A 2 -21.22 40.81 -13.59
C SER A 2 -20.43 39.50 -13.49
N GLU A 3 -19.96 38.96 -14.60
CA GLU A 3 -19.19 37.70 -14.62
C GLU A 3 -17.80 37.82 -13.98
N MET A 4 -17.14 38.95 -14.13
CA MET A 4 -15.87 39.24 -13.49
C MET A 4 -16.02 39.31 -11.95
N CYS A 5 -17.11 39.90 -11.48
CA CYS A 5 -17.43 40.01 -10.06
C CYS A 5 -17.75 38.63 -9.42
N ILE A 6 -18.43 37.73 -10.14
CA ILE A 6 -18.72 36.36 -9.68
C ILE A 6 -17.41 35.55 -9.61
N ARG A 7 -16.56 35.64 -10.60
CA ARG A 7 -15.27 34.95 -10.64
C ARG A 7 -14.33 35.40 -9.52
N ASP A 8 -14.27 36.68 -9.24
CA ASP A 8 -13.44 37.21 -8.16
C ASP A 8 -13.97 36.84 -6.77
N ARG A 9 -15.30 36.80 -6.61
CA ARG A 9 -15.95 36.27 -5.39
C ARG A 9 -15.65 34.79 -5.17
N LEU A 10 -15.76 33.97 -6.21
CA LEU A 10 -15.40 32.55 -6.15
C LEU A 10 -13.94 32.35 -5.81
N ARG A 11 -13.03 33.11 -6.42
CA ARG A 11 -11.59 33.06 -6.08
C ARG A 11 -11.32 33.44 -4.61
N ALA A 12 -11.98 34.47 -4.10
CA ALA A 12 -11.84 34.88 -2.72
C ALA A 12 -12.38 33.81 -1.75
N VAL A 13 -13.51 33.16 -2.06
CA VAL A 13 -14.06 32.04 -1.27
C VAL A 13 -13.11 30.84 -1.29
N MET A 14 -12.60 30.48 -2.49
CA MET A 14 -11.65 29.39 -2.63
C MET A 14 -10.34 29.67 -1.89
N ALA A 15 -9.82 30.89 -1.94
CA ALA A 15 -8.61 31.28 -1.21
C ALA A 15 -8.80 31.17 0.31
N ARG A 16 -9.97 31.58 0.84
CA ARG A 16 -10.32 31.41 2.27
C ARG A 16 -10.46 29.94 2.65
N ALA A 17 -11.15 29.13 1.83
CA ALA A 17 -11.27 27.71 2.06
C ALA A 17 -9.90 27.00 2.03
N TYR A 18 -9.01 27.44 1.15
CA TYR A 18 -7.65 26.89 1.08
C TYR A 18 -6.80 27.29 2.30
N ALA A 19 -6.93 28.53 2.78
CA ALA A 19 -6.24 28.99 3.98
C ALA A 19 -6.70 28.28 5.27
N SER A 20 -7.97 27.84 5.33
CA SER A 20 -8.51 27.09 6.48
C SER A 20 -8.29 25.58 6.40
N ARG A 21 -7.74 25.07 5.29
CA ARG A 21 -7.55 23.65 5.06
C ARG A 21 -6.68 22.98 6.13
N ASP A 22 -5.52 23.55 6.43
CA ASP A 22 -4.58 22.99 7.42
C ASP A 22 -5.20 22.97 8.83
N ALA A 23 -6.00 23.99 9.14
CA ALA A 23 -6.74 24.04 10.40
C ALA A 23 -7.84 22.97 10.49
N ILE A 24 -8.55 22.72 9.39
CA ILE A 24 -9.57 21.67 9.30
C ILE A 24 -8.92 20.27 9.38
N GLU A 25 -7.81 20.05 8.68
CA GLU A 25 -7.05 18.79 8.76
C GLU A 25 -6.55 18.54 10.19
N ALA A 26 -5.95 19.53 10.84
CA ALA A 26 -5.49 19.43 12.23
C ALA A 26 -6.64 19.23 13.23
N HIS A 27 -7.80 19.82 12.97
CA HIS A 27 -8.99 19.59 13.81
C HIS A 27 -9.54 18.17 13.59
N GLY A 28 -9.53 17.68 12.36
CA GLY A 28 -9.92 16.32 12.04
C GLY A 28 -9.01 15.27 12.69
N GLU A 29 -7.69 15.51 12.73
CA GLU A 29 -6.75 14.64 13.43
C GLU A 29 -7.02 14.61 14.94
N ARG A 30 -7.21 15.76 15.57
CA ARG A 30 -7.56 15.83 17.00
C ARG A 30 -8.89 15.14 17.33
N LEU A 31 -9.88 15.22 16.45
CA LEU A 31 -11.14 14.50 16.63
C LEU A 31 -10.97 13.00 16.52
N ARG A 32 -10.13 12.52 15.62
CA ARG A 32 -9.79 11.10 15.49
C ARG A 32 -9.07 10.60 16.74
N GLU A 33 -8.04 11.29 17.21
CA GLU A 33 -7.33 10.95 18.44
C GLU A 33 -8.28 10.88 19.66
N ARG A 34 -9.20 11.84 19.79
CA ARG A 34 -10.23 11.81 20.86
C ARG A 34 -11.21 10.64 20.70
N LEU A 35 -11.58 10.30 19.48
CA LEU A 35 -12.44 9.16 19.20
C LEU A 35 -11.74 7.84 19.53
N ASP A 36 -10.48 7.70 19.14
CA ASP A 36 -9.67 6.50 19.39
C ASP A 36 -9.42 6.34 20.89
N PHE A 37 -9.13 7.42 21.59
CA PHE A 37 -9.05 7.43 23.05
C PHE A 37 -10.38 7.02 23.72
N SER A 38 -11.49 7.58 23.24
CA SER A 38 -12.82 7.23 23.78
C SER A 38 -13.20 5.77 23.52
N ARG A 39 -12.83 5.24 22.36
CA ARG A 39 -13.02 3.83 22.02
C ARG A 39 -12.16 2.93 22.91
N ALA A 40 -10.88 3.27 23.09
CA ALA A 40 -9.99 2.52 23.97
C ALA A 40 -10.49 2.54 25.42
N ALA A 41 -10.89 3.71 25.93
CA ALA A 41 -11.47 3.82 27.28
C ALA A 41 -12.78 3.04 27.43
N GLY A 42 -13.58 2.95 26.36
CA GLY A 42 -14.83 2.18 26.33
C GLY A 42 -14.65 0.67 26.15
N SER A 43 -13.50 0.20 25.64
CA SER A 43 -13.21 -1.23 25.45
C SER A 43 -12.79 -1.93 26.74
N GLY A 44 -12.43 -1.17 27.79
CA GLY A 44 -12.03 -1.74 29.08
C GLY A 44 -13.17 -2.51 29.74
N ARG A 45 -12.88 -3.76 30.09
CA ARG A 45 -13.82 -4.61 30.83
C ARG A 45 -13.82 -4.22 32.31
N ARG A 46 -14.97 -3.88 32.84
CA ARG A 46 -15.11 -3.49 34.24
C ARG A 46 -15.47 -4.71 35.07
N GLU A 47 -14.64 -4.98 36.07
CA GLU A 47 -14.79 -6.10 36.98
C GLU A 47 -14.88 -5.58 38.42
N VAL A 48 -15.29 -6.47 39.36
CA VAL A 48 -15.34 -6.21 40.80
C VAL A 48 -16.13 -4.92 41.11
N GLU A 49 -17.44 -4.92 40.77
CA GLU A 49 -18.35 -3.78 41.05
C GLU A 49 -17.87 -2.43 40.48
N ASN A 50 -17.29 -2.42 39.28
CA ASN A 50 -16.70 -1.25 38.62
C ASN A 50 -15.42 -0.67 39.26
N ARG A 51 -14.77 -1.39 40.14
CA ARG A 51 -13.55 -0.95 40.83
C ARG A 51 -12.27 -1.31 40.10
N LEU A 52 -12.33 -2.30 39.20
CA LEU A 52 -11.22 -2.75 38.40
C LEU A 52 -11.57 -2.59 36.91
N VAL A 53 -10.67 -2.00 36.13
CA VAL A 53 -10.77 -1.90 34.68
C VAL A 53 -9.66 -2.72 34.08
N ILE A 54 -10.02 -3.75 33.32
CA ILE A 54 -9.07 -4.58 32.58
C ILE A 54 -9.07 -4.13 31.13
N MET A 55 -7.89 -3.81 30.60
CA MET A 55 -7.68 -3.43 29.21
C MET A 55 -6.62 -4.35 28.60
N GLU A 56 -6.91 -4.84 27.41
CA GLU A 56 -5.94 -5.56 26.58
C GLU A 56 -5.45 -4.65 25.44
N GLY A 57 -4.17 -4.72 25.15
CA GLY A 57 -3.59 -3.95 24.07
C GLY A 57 -2.37 -4.65 23.46
N TRP A 58 -2.06 -4.29 22.25
CA TRP A 58 -0.93 -4.84 21.50
C TRP A 58 0.15 -3.79 21.34
N ALA A 59 1.37 -4.16 21.65
CA ALA A 59 2.55 -3.32 21.41
C ALA A 59 3.52 -4.02 20.46
N THR A 60 4.13 -3.28 19.56
CA THR A 60 5.20 -3.83 18.73
C THR A 60 6.45 -4.06 19.57
N GLN A 61 7.32 -4.97 19.16
CA GLN A 61 8.58 -5.22 19.85
C GLN A 61 9.43 -3.94 19.99
N GLU A 62 9.34 -3.02 19.02
CA GLU A 62 10.07 -1.74 19.05
C GLU A 62 9.48 -0.74 20.05
N THR A 63 8.17 -0.76 20.24
CA THR A 63 7.46 0.17 21.15
C THR A 63 7.28 -0.37 22.55
N SER A 64 7.50 -1.67 22.77
CA SER A 64 7.27 -2.34 24.07
C SER A 64 8.03 -1.67 25.21
N ALA A 65 9.32 -1.37 25.02
CA ALA A 65 10.14 -0.72 26.07
C ALA A 65 9.57 0.67 26.44
N ARG A 66 9.11 1.42 25.46
CA ARG A 66 8.52 2.75 25.69
C ARG A 66 7.17 2.69 26.38
N VAL A 67 6.40 1.63 26.11
CA VAL A 67 5.14 1.37 26.82
C VAL A 67 5.41 1.03 28.28
N ASP A 68 6.49 0.26 28.57
CA ASP A 68 6.89 -0.05 29.93
C ASP A 68 7.25 1.20 30.71
N GLU A 69 8.15 2.03 30.17
CA GLU A 69 8.50 3.31 30.78
C GLU A 69 7.28 4.17 31.10
N LEU A 70 6.32 4.21 30.15
CA LEU A 70 5.08 4.96 30.34
C LEU A 70 4.22 4.39 31.47
N LEU A 71 4.09 3.07 31.54
CA LEU A 71 3.23 2.42 32.54
C LEU A 71 3.85 2.46 33.95
N GLU A 72 5.19 2.50 34.07
CA GLU A 72 5.88 2.68 35.35
C GLU A 72 5.61 4.06 35.99
N GLU A 73 5.23 5.07 35.20
CA GLU A 73 4.84 6.38 35.74
C GLU A 73 3.48 6.37 36.48
N TYR A 74 2.69 5.27 36.32
CA TYR A 74 1.36 5.14 36.91
C TYR A 74 1.35 4.03 37.97
N PRO A 75 1.53 4.34 39.27
CA PRO A 75 1.59 3.33 40.32
C PRO A 75 0.30 2.53 40.55
N ASP A 76 -0.82 3.05 40.08
CA ASP A 76 -2.14 2.40 40.19
C ASP A 76 -2.42 1.40 39.04
N VAL A 77 -1.48 1.28 38.08
CA VAL A 77 -1.61 0.38 36.94
C VAL A 77 -0.72 -0.85 37.13
N VAL A 78 -1.34 -2.02 37.14
CA VAL A 78 -0.63 -3.29 37.13
C VAL A 78 -0.76 -3.88 35.73
N TYR A 79 0.34 -4.25 35.11
CA TYR A 79 0.33 -4.83 33.77
C TYR A 79 1.08 -6.15 33.70
N PHE A 80 0.62 -7.02 32.81
CA PHE A 80 1.23 -8.30 32.51
C PHE A 80 1.59 -8.34 31.02
N LYS A 81 2.75 -8.88 30.69
CA LYS A 81 3.21 -9.08 29.32
C LYS A 81 3.07 -10.53 28.94
N GLU A 82 2.32 -10.79 27.92
CA GLU A 82 2.22 -12.11 27.32
C GLU A 82 2.66 -12.04 25.86
N LYS A 83 3.24 -13.14 25.38
CA LYS A 83 3.54 -13.25 23.96
C LYS A 83 2.28 -13.68 23.23
N PRO A 84 1.96 -13.06 22.06
CA PRO A 84 0.81 -13.46 21.29
C PRO A 84 0.96 -14.91 20.83
N THR A 85 -0.16 -15.63 20.86
CA THR A 85 -0.26 -16.99 20.34
C THR A 85 -0.87 -16.96 18.92
N PRO A 86 -0.68 -18.00 18.10
CA PRO A 86 -1.28 -18.07 16.76
C PRO A 86 -2.82 -18.05 16.76
N GLN A 87 -3.44 -18.26 17.92
CA GLN A 87 -4.90 -18.25 18.09
C GLN A 87 -5.45 -16.86 18.42
N ASP A 88 -4.58 -15.94 18.82
CA ASP A 88 -4.95 -14.57 19.12
C ASP A 88 -5.15 -13.77 17.82
N ASP A 89 -6.18 -12.95 17.77
CA ASP A 89 -6.42 -12.03 16.66
C ASP A 89 -5.51 -10.79 16.78
N THR A 90 -4.22 -11.04 16.62
CA THR A 90 -3.17 -10.02 16.83
C THR A 90 -3.06 -9.13 15.62
N PRO A 91 -3.10 -7.80 15.76
CA PRO A 91 -2.83 -6.89 14.65
C PRO A 91 -1.37 -7.02 14.22
N VAL A 92 -1.16 -7.28 12.94
CA VAL A 92 0.18 -7.48 12.38
C VAL A 92 0.68 -6.19 11.72
N VAL A 93 1.90 -5.80 12.07
CA VAL A 93 2.61 -4.70 11.41
C VAL A 93 3.67 -5.30 10.49
N LEU A 94 3.52 -5.08 9.20
CA LEU A 94 4.48 -5.54 8.21
C LEU A 94 5.72 -4.64 8.20
N LYS A 95 6.90 -5.25 8.12
CA LYS A 95 8.17 -4.55 8.03
C LYS A 95 8.87 -4.92 6.73
N ASN A 96 8.47 -4.28 5.66
CA ASN A 96 8.98 -4.52 4.32
C ASN A 96 10.00 -3.47 3.87
N ASN A 97 10.86 -3.86 2.95
CA ASN A 97 11.80 -2.95 2.32
C ASN A 97 11.08 -1.94 1.40
N ARG A 98 11.80 -0.91 0.93
CA ARG A 98 11.24 0.17 0.10
C ARG A 98 10.64 -0.31 -1.23
N PHE A 99 11.09 -1.45 -1.74
CA PHE A 99 10.58 -2.03 -2.98
C PHE A 99 9.29 -2.80 -2.74
N VAL A 100 9.19 -3.56 -1.66
CA VAL A 100 8.05 -4.42 -1.31
C VAL A 100 6.90 -3.61 -0.69
N ASN A 101 7.22 -2.60 0.12
CA ASN A 101 6.23 -1.79 0.84
C ASN A 101 5.06 -1.26 -0.03
N PRO A 102 5.25 -0.81 -1.28
CA PRO A 102 4.13 -0.42 -2.14
C PRO A 102 3.12 -1.54 -2.42
N PHE A 103 3.55 -2.80 -2.44
CA PHE A 103 2.70 -3.95 -2.72
C PHE A 103 1.87 -4.39 -1.50
N GLU A 104 2.21 -3.94 -0.29
CA GLU A 104 1.39 -4.15 0.91
C GLU A 104 -0.04 -3.62 0.74
N VAL A 105 -0.21 -2.54 -0.03
CA VAL A 105 -1.55 -2.00 -0.36
C VAL A 105 -2.42 -3.06 -1.02
N ILE A 106 -1.84 -3.89 -1.90
CA ILE A 106 -2.57 -4.97 -2.55
C ILE A 106 -2.88 -6.08 -1.54
N GLY A 107 -1.90 -6.45 -0.70
CA GLY A 107 -2.10 -7.42 0.36
C GLY A 107 -3.23 -7.03 1.32
N GLN A 108 -3.35 -5.75 1.66
CA GLN A 108 -4.42 -5.24 2.52
C GLN A 108 -5.83 -5.42 1.94
N PHE A 109 -5.99 -5.46 0.60
CA PHE A 109 -7.29 -5.74 -0.04
C PHE A 109 -7.70 -7.21 0.05
N TYR A 110 -6.76 -8.14 0.18
CA TYR A 110 -7.05 -9.56 0.25
C TYR A 110 -7.16 -10.05 1.69
N ALA A 111 -6.10 -10.03 2.42
CA ALA A 111 -6.00 -10.24 3.87
C ALA A 111 -4.55 -10.00 4.31
N LEU A 112 -4.37 -9.44 5.49
CA LEU A 112 -3.05 -9.41 6.11
C LEU A 112 -2.66 -10.82 6.59
N PRO A 113 -1.36 -11.19 6.57
CA PRO A 113 -0.91 -12.45 7.12
C PRO A 113 -1.22 -12.52 8.61
N LYS A 114 -1.55 -13.69 9.13
CA LYS A 114 -1.74 -13.90 10.57
C LYS A 114 -0.40 -13.81 11.31
N TYR A 115 -0.47 -13.52 12.60
CA TYR A 115 0.72 -13.53 13.45
C TYR A 115 1.43 -14.90 13.37
N GLY A 116 2.74 -14.86 13.16
CA GLY A 116 3.57 -16.07 13.01
C GLY A 116 3.59 -16.67 11.61
N THR A 117 2.78 -16.17 10.68
CA THR A 117 2.87 -16.57 9.26
C THR A 117 3.80 -15.63 8.50
N MET A 118 4.41 -16.15 7.43
CA MET A 118 5.31 -15.35 6.63
C MET A 118 4.57 -14.38 5.71
N ASP A 119 5.14 -13.19 5.53
CA ASP A 119 4.64 -12.19 4.58
C ASP A 119 5.03 -12.56 3.14
N LEU A 120 4.04 -12.97 2.37
CA LEU A 120 4.21 -13.33 0.95
C LEU A 120 4.35 -12.09 0.04
N THR A 121 4.18 -10.88 0.55
CA THR A 121 4.24 -9.64 -0.25
C THR A 121 5.58 -9.49 -0.97
N ALA A 122 6.67 -9.90 -0.33
CA ALA A 122 8.01 -9.82 -0.92
C ALA A 122 8.17 -10.68 -2.20
N PHE A 123 7.44 -11.78 -2.27
CA PHE A 123 7.48 -12.70 -3.40
C PHE A 123 6.43 -12.34 -4.45
N PHE A 124 5.22 -12.01 -4.01
CA PHE A 124 4.13 -11.60 -4.87
C PHE A 124 4.44 -10.30 -5.64
N GLY A 125 5.06 -9.32 -5.00
CA GLY A 125 5.30 -8.00 -5.57
C GLY A 125 6.00 -7.99 -6.92
N PRO A 126 7.16 -8.68 -7.10
CA PRO A 126 7.85 -8.78 -8.38
C PRO A 126 7.00 -9.41 -9.49
N PHE A 127 6.30 -10.50 -9.20
CA PHE A 127 5.39 -11.15 -10.16
C PHE A 127 4.27 -10.22 -10.57
N TYR A 128 3.63 -9.55 -9.60
CA TYR A 128 2.58 -8.58 -9.87
C TYR A 128 3.07 -7.47 -10.81
N MET A 129 4.25 -6.91 -10.55
CA MET A 129 4.85 -5.87 -11.37
C MET A 129 5.09 -6.35 -12.82
N ILE A 130 5.64 -7.55 -12.97
CA ILE A 130 5.90 -8.15 -14.29
C ILE A 130 4.58 -8.39 -15.03
N PHE A 131 3.61 -9.06 -14.41
CA PHE A 131 2.32 -9.33 -15.04
C PHE A 131 1.56 -8.05 -15.39
N PHE A 132 1.59 -7.04 -14.51
CA PHE A 132 0.99 -5.75 -14.81
C PHE A 132 1.63 -5.11 -16.06
N GLY A 133 2.96 -5.14 -16.14
CA GLY A 133 3.69 -4.64 -17.30
C GLY A 133 3.34 -5.40 -18.59
N PHE A 134 3.22 -6.72 -18.51
CA PHE A 134 2.78 -7.54 -19.63
C PHE A 134 1.35 -7.25 -20.06
N CYS A 135 0.40 -7.19 -19.11
CA CYS A 135 -1.00 -6.97 -19.40
C CYS A 135 -1.26 -5.61 -20.03
N LEU A 136 -0.60 -4.57 -19.55
CA LEU A 136 -0.74 -3.23 -20.12
C LEU A 136 0.04 -3.11 -21.42
N GLY A 137 1.27 -3.63 -21.49
CA GLY A 137 2.12 -3.79 -22.67
C GLY A 137 2.26 -2.56 -23.56
N ASP A 138 2.11 -1.35 -23.02
CA ASP A 138 2.12 -0.10 -23.77
C ASP A 138 2.92 1.00 -23.07
N ALA A 139 3.93 1.52 -23.75
CA ALA A 139 4.83 2.52 -23.19
C ALA A 139 4.15 3.86 -22.96
N GLY A 140 3.18 4.26 -23.79
CA GLY A 140 2.45 5.52 -23.63
C GLY A 140 1.56 5.53 -22.39
N TYR A 141 0.77 4.48 -22.18
CA TYR A 141 -0.04 4.33 -20.97
C TYR A 141 0.83 4.13 -19.73
N GLY A 142 1.93 3.41 -19.84
CA GLY A 142 2.93 3.31 -18.78
C GLY A 142 3.47 4.68 -18.35
N LEU A 143 3.77 5.56 -19.31
CA LEU A 143 4.23 6.92 -19.05
C LEU A 143 3.17 7.76 -18.33
N ILE A 144 1.88 7.62 -18.70
CA ILE A 144 0.78 8.26 -17.99
C ILE A 144 0.76 7.83 -16.52
N LEU A 145 0.92 6.53 -16.22
CA LEU A 145 0.98 6.04 -14.85
C LEU A 145 2.17 6.62 -14.08
N VAL A 146 3.35 6.70 -14.71
CA VAL A 146 4.51 7.34 -14.11
C VAL A 146 4.22 8.80 -13.78
N LEU A 147 3.64 9.56 -14.71
CA LEU A 147 3.27 10.95 -14.47
C LEU A 147 2.20 11.06 -13.36
N ALA A 148 1.18 10.21 -13.36
CA ALA A 148 0.16 10.17 -12.33
C ALA A 148 0.75 9.92 -10.94
N SER A 149 1.79 9.07 -10.83
CA SER A 149 2.48 8.80 -9.57
C SER A 149 3.07 10.07 -8.95
N PHE A 150 3.63 10.97 -9.75
CA PHE A 150 4.17 12.25 -9.25
C PHE A 150 3.07 13.17 -8.70
N PHE A 151 1.89 13.16 -9.30
CA PHE A 151 0.73 13.92 -8.77
C PHE A 151 0.22 13.31 -7.47
N LEU A 152 0.13 11.97 -7.39
CA LEU A 152 -0.29 11.26 -6.18
C LEU A 152 0.68 11.49 -5.01
N ARG A 153 1.98 11.58 -5.27
CA ARG A 153 3.01 11.85 -4.24
C ARG A 153 2.86 13.21 -3.56
N ARG A 154 2.16 14.17 -4.17
CA ARG A 154 1.87 15.48 -3.57
C ARG A 154 0.90 15.36 -2.37
N LYS A 155 0.17 14.27 -2.27
CA LYS A 155 -0.67 13.98 -1.09
C LYS A 155 0.19 13.58 0.10
N LYS A 156 -0.12 14.12 1.30
CA LYS A 156 0.69 13.90 2.52
C LYS A 156 0.42 12.54 3.19
N THR A 157 -0.71 11.91 2.91
CA THR A 157 -1.14 10.65 3.55
C THR A 157 -0.22 9.48 3.19
N THR A 158 0.16 8.68 4.18
CA THR A 158 1.07 7.53 4.02
C THR A 158 0.53 6.52 2.99
N ALA A 159 -0.77 6.19 3.07
CA ALA A 159 -1.43 5.29 2.11
C ALA A 159 -1.34 5.81 0.66
N MET A 160 -1.52 7.13 0.46
CA MET A 160 -1.39 7.72 -0.88
C MET A 160 0.04 7.68 -1.41
N LYS A 161 1.04 7.76 -0.53
CA LYS A 161 2.44 7.60 -0.93
C LYS A 161 2.76 6.16 -1.33
N GLN A 162 2.20 5.17 -0.64
CA GLN A 162 2.34 3.76 -1.01
C GLN A 162 1.68 3.49 -2.37
N ILE A 163 0.44 3.96 -2.59
CA ILE A 163 -0.26 3.87 -3.88
C ILE A 163 0.55 4.56 -4.99
N ALA A 164 1.09 5.74 -4.74
CA ALA A 164 1.91 6.46 -5.71
C ALA A 164 3.18 5.68 -6.09
N ASN A 165 3.83 5.04 -5.12
CA ASN A 165 5.01 4.20 -5.37
C ASN A 165 4.63 2.93 -6.15
N LEU A 166 3.51 2.30 -5.83
CA LEU A 166 2.97 1.16 -6.58
C LEU A 166 2.69 1.56 -8.04
N THR A 167 1.97 2.67 -8.24
CA THR A 167 1.67 3.20 -9.57
C THR A 167 2.94 3.52 -10.36
N LEU A 168 3.99 4.02 -9.68
CA LEU A 168 5.28 4.26 -10.31
C LEU A 168 5.93 2.97 -10.79
N LEU A 169 6.01 1.95 -9.93
CA LEU A 169 6.64 0.67 -10.27
C LEU A 169 5.89 -0.04 -11.40
N CYS A 170 4.57 -0.08 -11.33
CA CYS A 170 3.73 -0.65 -12.39
C CYS A 170 3.84 0.15 -13.70
N GLY A 171 3.88 1.47 -13.61
CA GLY A 171 4.09 2.35 -14.77
C GLY A 171 5.45 2.11 -15.44
N LEU A 172 6.53 2.00 -14.65
CA LEU A 172 7.87 1.69 -15.19
C LEU A 172 7.92 0.31 -15.85
N ALA A 173 7.29 -0.71 -15.24
CA ALA A 173 7.18 -2.02 -15.86
C ALA A 173 6.43 -1.95 -17.20
N SER A 174 5.31 -1.23 -17.24
CA SER A 174 4.53 -1.05 -18.47
C SER A 174 5.29 -0.28 -19.55
N VAL A 175 6.08 0.73 -19.19
CA VAL A 175 6.97 1.43 -20.13
C VAL A 175 8.00 0.46 -20.70
N LEU A 176 8.62 -0.36 -19.83
CA LEU A 176 9.62 -1.34 -20.26
C LEU A 176 9.03 -2.35 -21.23
N PHE A 177 7.92 -3.01 -20.85
CA PHE A 177 7.30 -4.03 -21.70
C PHE A 177 6.65 -3.42 -22.95
N GLY A 178 6.05 -2.24 -22.86
CA GLY A 178 5.52 -1.51 -24.01
C GLY A 178 6.61 -1.09 -24.99
N PHE A 179 7.78 -0.69 -24.51
CA PHE A 179 8.93 -0.38 -25.35
C PHE A 179 9.45 -1.64 -26.05
N LEU A 180 9.55 -2.76 -25.32
CA LEU A 180 9.94 -4.06 -25.90
C LEU A 180 8.91 -4.56 -26.93
N ALA A 181 7.61 -4.38 -26.65
CA ALA A 181 6.52 -4.75 -27.57
C ALA A 181 6.38 -3.77 -28.75
N GLY A 182 7.07 -2.61 -28.72
CA GLY A 182 6.95 -1.57 -29.73
C GLY A 182 5.55 -0.93 -29.79
N SER A 183 4.81 -0.90 -28.67
CA SER A 183 3.50 -0.29 -28.55
C SER A 183 3.57 1.04 -27.83
N PHE A 184 2.98 2.07 -28.43
CA PHE A 184 2.89 3.41 -27.85
C PHE A 184 1.50 3.99 -28.12
N PHE A 185 0.68 4.18 -27.10
CA PHE A 185 -0.74 4.57 -27.17
C PHE A 185 -1.57 3.69 -28.13
N GLY A 186 -1.35 2.39 -28.10
CA GLY A 186 -2.05 1.46 -28.98
C GLY A 186 -1.55 1.46 -30.42
N VAL A 187 -0.63 2.36 -30.77
CA VAL A 187 -0.02 2.41 -32.10
C VAL A 187 1.23 1.53 -32.11
N GLN A 188 1.27 0.58 -33.04
CA GLN A 188 2.44 -0.27 -33.25
C GLN A 188 3.54 0.51 -33.98
N LEU A 189 4.64 0.77 -33.31
CA LEU A 189 5.83 1.42 -33.88
C LEU A 189 6.61 0.51 -34.83
N ALA A 190 6.03 -0.61 -35.25
CA ALA A 190 6.64 -1.56 -36.17
C ALA A 190 7.05 -0.98 -37.53
N GLY A 191 6.52 0.19 -37.91
CA GLY A 191 6.93 0.93 -39.10
C GLY A 191 8.27 1.67 -38.95
N VAL A 192 8.80 1.81 -37.72
CA VAL A 192 10.09 2.46 -37.48
C VAL A 192 11.17 1.39 -37.52
N LYS A 193 12.04 1.44 -38.51
CA LYS A 193 13.13 0.46 -38.77
C LYS A 193 13.98 0.12 -37.54
N MET A 194 14.08 1.04 -36.59
CA MET A 194 14.88 0.89 -35.37
C MET A 194 14.27 -0.18 -34.40
N PHE A 195 12.95 -0.38 -34.42
CA PHE A 195 12.25 -1.30 -33.53
C PHE A 195 11.87 -2.65 -34.18
N ALA A 196 11.93 -2.73 -35.51
CA ALA A 196 11.56 -3.93 -36.27
C ALA A 196 12.40 -5.16 -35.87
N GLY A 197 13.70 -5.00 -35.71
CA GLY A 197 14.60 -6.10 -35.34
C GLY A 197 14.46 -6.59 -33.86
N MET A 198 13.95 -5.74 -32.99
CA MET A 198 13.72 -6.12 -31.59
C MET A 198 12.44 -6.93 -31.43
N ARG A 199 11.39 -6.58 -32.19
CA ARG A 199 10.13 -7.28 -32.22
C ARG A 199 10.25 -8.71 -32.72
N GLU A 200 11.01 -8.92 -33.78
CA GLU A 200 11.21 -10.21 -34.43
C GLU A 200 11.98 -11.22 -33.55
N LYS A 201 12.83 -10.70 -32.64
CA LYS A 201 13.66 -11.54 -31.76
C LYS A 201 13.07 -11.79 -30.36
N PHE A 202 12.24 -10.88 -29.84
CA PHE A 202 11.83 -10.91 -28.42
C PHE A 202 10.33 -11.02 -28.19
N PHE A 203 9.47 -10.65 -29.13
CA PHE A 203 8.04 -10.53 -28.88
C PHE A 203 7.17 -11.01 -30.04
N ASP A 204 7.43 -12.21 -30.49
CA ASP A 204 6.41 -12.99 -31.19
C ASP A 204 5.27 -13.31 -30.21
N THR A 205 4.01 -13.24 -30.68
CA THR A 205 2.81 -13.45 -29.84
C THR A 205 2.83 -14.81 -29.14
N ASP A 206 3.33 -15.86 -29.83
CA ASP A 206 3.43 -17.20 -29.29
C ASP A 206 4.51 -17.30 -28.20
N MET A 207 5.59 -16.57 -28.35
CA MET A 207 6.64 -16.48 -27.34
C MET A 207 6.16 -15.75 -26.07
N LEU A 208 5.42 -14.65 -26.21
CA LEU A 208 4.81 -13.93 -25.10
C LEU A 208 3.81 -14.79 -24.35
N PHE A 209 2.96 -15.52 -25.08
CA PHE A 209 2.01 -16.45 -24.49
C PHE A 209 2.73 -17.55 -23.69
N THR A 210 3.73 -18.18 -24.26
CA THR A 210 4.52 -19.24 -23.62
C THR A 210 5.24 -18.69 -22.37
N LEU A 211 5.82 -17.49 -22.47
CA LEU A 211 6.50 -16.84 -21.36
C LEU A 211 5.54 -16.50 -20.21
N SER A 212 4.35 -15.97 -20.53
CA SER A 212 3.33 -15.64 -19.52
C SER A 212 2.82 -16.90 -18.80
N LEU A 213 2.61 -17.99 -19.54
CA LEU A 213 2.21 -19.28 -18.99
C LEU A 213 3.30 -19.88 -18.10
N GLY A 214 4.56 -19.83 -18.56
CA GLY A 214 5.72 -20.28 -17.78
C GLY A 214 5.91 -19.50 -16.49
N LEU A 215 5.80 -18.18 -16.55
CA LEU A 215 5.85 -17.29 -15.38
C LEU A 215 4.72 -17.58 -14.39
N GLY A 216 3.50 -17.81 -14.90
CA GLY A 216 2.34 -18.19 -14.08
C GLY A 216 2.56 -19.54 -13.40
N LEU A 217 3.10 -20.52 -14.10
CA LEU A 217 3.44 -21.82 -13.52
C LEU A 217 4.50 -21.70 -12.42
N VAL A 218 5.56 -20.92 -12.66
CA VAL A 218 6.61 -20.65 -11.65
C VAL A 218 6.00 -19.98 -10.42
N GLN A 219 5.12 -18.99 -10.59
CA GLN A 219 4.43 -18.34 -9.49
C GLN A 219 3.58 -19.31 -8.67
N ILE A 220 2.80 -20.17 -9.35
CA ILE A 220 1.96 -21.17 -8.67
C ILE A 220 2.81 -22.17 -7.89
N ILE A 221 3.86 -22.71 -8.50
CA ILE A 221 4.78 -23.64 -7.83
C ILE A 221 5.41 -22.96 -6.60
N PHE A 222 5.85 -21.73 -6.76
CA PHE A 222 6.45 -20.96 -5.67
C PHE A 222 5.46 -20.74 -4.52
N CYS A 223 4.21 -20.36 -4.82
CA CYS A 223 3.17 -20.21 -3.81
C CYS A 223 2.84 -21.53 -3.11
N LEU A 224 2.79 -22.65 -3.85
CA LEU A 224 2.49 -23.97 -3.28
C LEU A 224 3.60 -24.47 -2.35
N LEU A 225 4.86 -24.36 -2.77
CA LEU A 225 6.00 -24.71 -1.92
C LEU A 225 6.00 -23.92 -0.62
N TYR A 226 5.69 -22.65 -0.73
CA TYR A 226 5.71 -21.75 0.41
C TYR A 226 4.54 -21.95 1.38
N THR A 227 3.35 -22.27 0.87
CA THR A 227 2.18 -22.57 1.70
C THR A 227 2.26 -23.95 2.34
N SER A 228 2.99 -24.89 1.75
CA SER A 228 3.24 -26.21 2.33
C SER A 228 4.15 -26.14 3.56
N ASP A 229 5.23 -25.33 3.49
CA ASP A 229 6.15 -25.12 4.63
C ASP A 229 5.50 -24.36 5.81
N ALA A 230 4.40 -23.64 5.56
CA ALA A 230 3.68 -22.92 6.61
C ALA A 230 2.58 -23.77 7.27
N ALA A 231 2.30 -24.96 6.77
CA ALA A 231 1.27 -25.87 7.26
C ALA A 231 1.83 -26.99 8.18
N ASP A 232 3.15 -27.17 8.22
CA ASP A 232 3.88 -28.05 9.14
C ASP A 232 4.42 -27.24 10.34
#